data_6c2c196c80bb9261a0ce0220438288ff
#
_entry.id   6c2c196c80bb9261a0ce0220438288ff
#
_cell.length_a   1.000
_cell.length_b   1.000
_cell.length_c   1.000
_cell.angle_alpha   90.00
_cell.angle_beta   90.00
_cell.angle_gamma   90.00
#
_symmetry.space_group_name_H-M   'P 1'
#
loop_
_entity.id
_entity.type
_entity.pdbx_description
1 polymer ?
#
loop_
_entity_poly.entity_id
_entity_poly.type
_entity_poly.pdbx_seq_one_letter_code
_entity_poly.pdbx_strand_id
1 'polypeptide(L)'
;MSDPLLSVVIACHNHEGFVREAVESALSQDFPSKEVIAVDDGSRDRTPDVLSTFGASITFARFPVNRGAGAARNHGASLARGKYLVFLDGDDALVPGTLEIYGRLLTARNPTLLLGRSEQCYGKLPDPPADPPSEVQFVEYPDFFAKDRPWVYNTSSLVVERAPFLAAGGWSEDIFYQDIQDLLNKLGIAGPTLLVLAPDTVWYRMHTTNAVRRVQPFIEGIYLLLRKAKDGAYPGGREQELRRTIWFGGLIFYWMKEAISTGFYRDGLSLLAAKWWMILLAAFRRATIRLTGRKPVETMALKETPAAVQTI
;
A
#
# COMPACT_ATOMS: atom_id res chain seq x y z
N MET A 1 0.61 -14.68 25.68
CA MET A 1 1.21 -14.76 24.33
C MET A 1 1.69 -13.36 23.99
N SER A 2 2.88 -13.20 23.42
CA SER A 2 3.36 -11.90 22.96
C SER A 2 2.53 -11.45 21.75
N ASP A 3 2.36 -10.13 21.58
CA ASP A 3 1.70 -9.59 20.39
C ASP A 3 2.46 -10.00 19.12
N PRO A 4 1.76 -10.24 17.99
CA PRO A 4 2.40 -10.59 16.73
C PRO A 4 3.20 -9.41 16.18
N LEU A 5 4.17 -9.70 15.29
CA LEU A 5 4.87 -8.64 14.56
C LEU A 5 3.96 -8.02 13.51
N LEU A 6 3.19 -8.86 12.79
CA LEU A 6 2.37 -8.46 11.64
C LEU A 6 0.88 -8.74 11.88
N SER A 7 0.04 -7.77 11.57
CA SER A 7 -1.41 -7.97 11.40
C SER A 7 -1.75 -7.75 9.91
N VAL A 8 -2.16 -8.82 9.23
CA VAL A 8 -2.66 -8.73 7.87
C VAL A 8 -4.14 -8.33 7.92
N VAL A 9 -4.44 -7.13 7.42
CA VAL A 9 -5.79 -6.55 7.39
C VAL A 9 -6.35 -6.65 5.98
N ILE A 10 -7.35 -7.50 5.81
CA ILE A 10 -8.02 -7.77 4.53
C ILE A 10 -9.34 -7.02 4.51
N ALA A 11 -9.49 -6.03 3.62
CA ALA A 11 -10.75 -5.33 3.39
C ALA A 11 -11.44 -5.88 2.14
N CYS A 12 -12.70 -6.23 2.23
CA CYS A 12 -13.44 -6.80 1.11
C CYS A 12 -14.87 -6.28 1.00
N HIS A 13 -15.34 -6.14 -0.25
CA HIS A 13 -16.72 -5.80 -0.57
C HIS A 13 -17.13 -6.42 -1.91
N ASN A 14 -18.06 -7.39 -1.88
CA ASN A 14 -18.51 -8.14 -3.05
C ASN A 14 -17.35 -8.84 -3.77
N HIS A 15 -16.57 -9.61 -3.03
CA HIS A 15 -15.41 -10.36 -3.51
C HIS A 15 -15.59 -11.88 -3.36
N GLU A 16 -16.81 -12.43 -3.50
CA GLU A 16 -17.09 -13.86 -3.32
C GLU A 16 -16.19 -14.79 -4.17
N GLY A 17 -15.79 -14.32 -5.34
CA GLY A 17 -14.92 -15.08 -6.26
C GLY A 17 -13.43 -14.99 -5.95
N PHE A 18 -12.99 -14.11 -5.04
CA PHE A 18 -11.57 -13.80 -4.82
C PHE A 18 -11.14 -13.92 -3.35
N VAL A 19 -12.03 -13.57 -2.42
CA VAL A 19 -11.69 -13.40 -1.00
C VAL A 19 -11.12 -14.66 -0.35
N ARG A 20 -11.50 -15.84 -0.83
CA ARG A 20 -10.91 -17.11 -0.37
C ARG A 20 -9.41 -17.14 -0.64
N GLU A 21 -9.00 -16.84 -1.86
CA GLU A 21 -7.58 -16.84 -2.26
C GLU A 21 -6.80 -15.76 -1.50
N ALA A 22 -7.40 -14.59 -1.27
CA ALA A 22 -6.79 -13.52 -0.48
C ALA A 22 -6.47 -13.98 0.96
N VAL A 23 -7.46 -14.59 1.65
CA VAL A 23 -7.29 -15.10 3.02
C VAL A 23 -6.31 -16.26 3.07
N GLU A 24 -6.44 -17.23 2.16
CA GLU A 24 -5.54 -18.39 2.09
C GLU A 24 -4.10 -17.96 1.82
N SER A 25 -3.87 -16.95 0.96
CA SER A 25 -2.55 -16.42 0.68
C SER A 25 -1.88 -15.81 1.93
N ALA A 26 -2.64 -15.21 2.84
CA ALA A 26 -2.13 -14.66 4.09
C ALA A 26 -1.91 -15.76 5.16
N LEU A 27 -2.82 -16.73 5.25
CA LEU A 27 -2.72 -17.82 6.22
C LEU A 27 -1.56 -18.78 5.90
N SER A 28 -1.35 -19.07 4.61
CA SER A 28 -0.31 -20.01 4.14
C SER A 28 1.12 -19.47 4.23
N GLN A 29 1.32 -18.18 4.53
CA GLN A 29 2.66 -17.65 4.75
C GLN A 29 3.37 -18.35 5.90
N ASP A 30 4.56 -18.86 5.69
CA ASP A 30 5.40 -19.46 6.73
C ASP A 30 6.08 -18.38 7.58
N PHE A 31 5.26 -17.69 8.38
CA PHE A 31 5.70 -16.65 9.31
C PHE A 31 4.87 -16.73 10.59
N PRO A 32 5.44 -17.20 11.71
CA PRO A 32 4.69 -17.52 12.93
C PRO A 32 4.15 -16.29 13.67
N SER A 33 4.81 -15.13 13.54
CA SER A 33 4.44 -13.90 14.27
C SER A 33 3.44 -13.06 13.49
N LYS A 34 2.33 -13.68 13.06
CA LYS A 34 1.24 -13.02 12.32
C LYS A 34 -0.13 -13.28 12.92
N GLU A 35 -1.06 -12.39 12.64
CA GLU A 35 -2.50 -12.60 12.70
C GLU A 35 -3.16 -12.13 11.41
N VAL A 36 -4.33 -12.67 11.10
CA VAL A 36 -5.11 -12.31 9.91
C VAL A 36 -6.48 -11.80 10.34
N ILE A 37 -6.85 -10.61 9.87
CA ILE A 37 -8.09 -9.92 10.18
C ILE A 37 -8.80 -9.60 8.87
N ALA A 38 -10.00 -10.12 8.69
CA ALA A 38 -10.82 -9.84 7.51
C ALA A 38 -12.04 -9.00 7.90
N VAL A 39 -12.27 -7.92 7.15
CA VAL A 39 -13.42 -7.03 7.36
C VAL A 39 -14.26 -6.97 6.09
N ASP A 40 -15.49 -7.49 6.20
CA ASP A 40 -16.50 -7.38 5.15
C ASP A 40 -17.23 -6.04 5.24
N ASP A 41 -17.07 -5.21 4.23
CA ASP A 41 -17.68 -3.89 4.14
C ASP A 41 -19.13 -3.97 3.58
N GLY A 42 -19.98 -4.72 4.24
CA GLY A 42 -21.41 -4.82 3.91
C GLY A 42 -21.69 -5.44 2.55
N SER A 43 -21.00 -6.53 2.20
CA SER A 43 -21.24 -7.27 0.95
C SER A 43 -22.64 -7.80 0.83
N ARG A 44 -23.13 -7.88 -0.41
CA ARG A 44 -24.45 -8.41 -0.78
C ARG A 44 -24.38 -9.77 -1.48
N ASP A 45 -23.18 -10.19 -1.84
CA ASP A 45 -22.87 -11.51 -2.39
C ASP A 45 -22.48 -12.50 -1.28
N ARG A 46 -21.89 -13.65 -1.62
CA ARG A 46 -21.49 -14.68 -0.66
C ARG A 46 -20.13 -14.40 0.01
N THR A 47 -19.55 -13.22 -0.11
CA THR A 47 -18.29 -12.85 0.56
C THR A 47 -18.30 -13.18 2.05
N PRO A 48 -19.34 -12.77 2.86
CA PRO A 48 -19.36 -13.09 4.30
C PRO A 48 -19.49 -14.59 4.57
N ASP A 49 -20.20 -15.33 3.72
CA ASP A 49 -20.34 -16.79 3.87
C ASP A 49 -18.98 -17.46 3.67
N VAL A 50 -18.21 -17.03 2.66
CA VAL A 50 -16.85 -17.54 2.42
C VAL A 50 -15.94 -17.23 3.60
N LEU A 51 -15.96 -15.99 4.13
CA LEU A 51 -15.15 -15.60 5.28
C LEU A 51 -15.49 -16.41 6.54
N SER A 52 -16.76 -16.70 6.77
CA SER A 52 -17.19 -17.48 7.93
C SER A 52 -16.62 -18.90 7.94
N THR A 53 -16.29 -19.47 6.78
CA THR A 53 -15.71 -20.82 6.68
C THR A 53 -14.32 -20.94 7.30
N PHE A 54 -13.61 -19.84 7.50
CA PHE A 54 -12.26 -19.84 8.10
C PHE A 54 -12.28 -19.96 9.63
N GLY A 55 -13.45 -19.76 10.27
CA GLY A 55 -13.64 -19.93 11.72
C GLY A 55 -12.60 -19.17 12.54
N ALA A 56 -11.96 -19.84 13.49
CA ALA A 56 -10.98 -19.26 14.39
C ALA A 56 -9.61 -18.97 13.76
N SER A 57 -9.39 -19.33 12.48
CA SER A 57 -8.13 -19.05 11.79
C SER A 57 -7.93 -17.58 11.47
N ILE A 58 -9.01 -16.80 11.46
CA ILE A 58 -9.00 -15.35 11.23
C ILE A 58 -9.87 -14.62 12.27
N THR A 59 -9.59 -13.34 12.48
CA THR A 59 -10.54 -12.44 13.13
C THR A 59 -11.46 -11.89 12.03
N PHE A 60 -12.74 -12.25 12.05
CA PHE A 60 -13.73 -11.81 11.08
C PHE A 60 -14.67 -10.75 11.67
N ALA A 61 -14.76 -9.59 10.99
CA ALA A 61 -15.72 -8.54 11.30
C ALA A 61 -16.53 -8.16 10.05
N ARG A 62 -17.77 -7.68 10.25
CA ARG A 62 -18.67 -7.30 9.16
C ARG A 62 -19.41 -6.01 9.49
N PHE A 63 -19.49 -5.09 8.53
CA PHE A 63 -20.39 -3.95 8.60
C PHE A 63 -21.78 -4.32 8.06
N PRO A 64 -22.85 -3.76 8.63
CA PRO A 64 -24.21 -4.01 8.14
C PRO A 64 -24.48 -3.38 6.78
N VAL A 65 -23.73 -2.33 6.42
CA VAL A 65 -23.80 -1.58 5.16
C VAL A 65 -22.40 -1.16 4.73
N ASN A 66 -22.21 -0.95 3.43
CA ASN A 66 -20.95 -0.45 2.88
C ASN A 66 -20.63 0.95 3.43
N ARG A 67 -19.44 1.10 4.00
CA ARG A 67 -18.87 2.34 4.55
C ARG A 67 -17.63 2.80 3.81
N GLY A 68 -17.16 2.02 2.84
CA GLY A 68 -15.96 2.25 2.05
C GLY A 68 -14.72 1.54 2.58
N ALA A 69 -13.80 1.25 1.67
CA ALA A 69 -12.59 0.49 1.97
C ALA A 69 -11.74 1.12 3.09
N GLY A 70 -11.67 2.46 3.18
CA GLY A 70 -10.98 3.16 4.26
C GLY A 70 -11.55 2.82 5.64
N ALA A 71 -12.88 2.81 5.78
CA ALA A 71 -13.56 2.45 7.03
C ALA A 71 -13.30 0.98 7.41
N ALA A 72 -13.36 0.06 6.43
CA ALA A 72 -13.07 -1.35 6.65
C ALA A 72 -11.62 -1.57 7.11
N ARG A 73 -10.65 -0.92 6.46
CA ARG A 73 -9.23 -1.00 6.84
C ARG A 73 -8.97 -0.40 8.23
N ASN A 74 -9.60 0.72 8.56
CA ASN A 74 -9.52 1.34 9.89
C ASN A 74 -10.07 0.40 10.98
N HIS A 75 -11.22 -0.23 10.70
CA HIS A 75 -11.79 -1.19 11.65
C HIS A 75 -10.88 -2.40 11.85
N GLY A 76 -10.32 -2.97 10.76
CA GLY A 76 -9.32 -4.03 10.86
C GLY A 76 -8.09 -3.61 11.66
N ALA A 77 -7.56 -2.39 11.42
CA ALA A 77 -6.45 -1.84 12.18
C ALA A 77 -6.76 -1.63 13.67
N SER A 78 -8.02 -1.35 14.03
CA SER A 78 -8.46 -1.22 15.42
C SER A 78 -8.50 -2.57 16.16
N LEU A 79 -8.72 -3.66 15.44
CA LEU A 79 -8.71 -5.03 15.97
C LEU A 79 -7.28 -5.61 16.02
N ALA A 80 -6.36 -5.02 15.27
CA ALA A 80 -4.99 -5.48 15.14
C ALA A 80 -4.17 -5.28 16.42
N ARG A 81 -3.31 -6.25 16.73
CA ARG A 81 -2.36 -6.22 17.85
C ARG A 81 -0.92 -6.14 17.38
N GLY A 82 -0.67 -6.44 16.11
CA GLY A 82 0.65 -6.42 15.51
C GLY A 82 1.31 -5.04 15.54
N LYS A 83 2.64 -5.04 15.64
CA LYS A 83 3.42 -3.81 15.53
C LYS A 83 3.24 -3.15 14.17
N TYR A 84 3.12 -3.94 13.11
CA TYR A 84 2.93 -3.49 11.74
C TYR A 84 1.62 -4.00 11.16
N LEU A 85 0.96 -3.15 10.38
CA LEU A 85 -0.23 -3.46 9.60
C LEU A 85 0.20 -3.75 8.15
N VAL A 86 -0.17 -4.91 7.64
CA VAL A 86 -0.06 -5.28 6.23
C VAL A 86 -1.46 -5.19 5.64
N PHE A 87 -1.70 -4.23 4.76
CA PHE A 87 -3.00 -4.13 4.11
C PHE A 87 -3.05 -5.05 2.88
N LEU A 88 -4.20 -5.67 2.68
CA LEU A 88 -4.48 -6.52 1.51
C LEU A 88 -5.93 -6.30 1.08
N ASP A 89 -6.16 -6.05 -0.19
CA ASP A 89 -7.51 -5.97 -0.74
C ASP A 89 -8.06 -7.39 -0.98
N GLY A 90 -9.35 -7.58 -0.80
CA GLY A 90 -9.97 -8.91 -0.85
C GLY A 90 -10.01 -9.56 -2.25
N ASP A 91 -9.52 -8.87 -3.28
CA ASP A 91 -9.36 -9.35 -4.65
C ASP A 91 -7.89 -9.63 -5.04
N ASP A 92 -6.93 -9.29 -4.15
CA ASP A 92 -5.50 -9.51 -4.34
C ASP A 92 -4.99 -10.73 -3.54
N ALA A 93 -3.71 -11.07 -3.71
CA ALA A 93 -3.08 -12.13 -2.93
C ALA A 93 -1.61 -11.84 -2.65
N LEU A 94 -1.12 -12.28 -1.48
CA LEU A 94 0.30 -12.24 -1.15
C LEU A 94 1.06 -13.34 -1.89
N VAL A 95 2.21 -13.00 -2.44
CA VAL A 95 3.14 -13.99 -3.01
C VAL A 95 3.71 -14.85 -1.86
N PRO A 96 3.91 -16.17 -2.04
CA PRO A 96 4.55 -17.01 -1.02
C PRO A 96 5.92 -16.47 -0.58
N GLY A 97 6.16 -16.45 0.74
CA GLY A 97 7.37 -15.89 1.34
C GLY A 97 7.33 -14.39 1.62
N THR A 98 6.26 -13.67 1.25
CA THR A 98 6.14 -12.22 1.45
C THR A 98 6.27 -11.82 2.92
N LEU A 99 5.57 -12.50 3.85
CA LEU A 99 5.63 -12.11 5.26
C LEU A 99 6.99 -12.42 5.90
N GLU A 100 7.72 -13.40 5.41
CA GLU A 100 9.13 -13.63 5.80
C GLU A 100 10.00 -12.43 5.38
N ILE A 101 9.90 -12.01 4.11
CA ILE A 101 10.61 -10.83 3.58
C ILE A 101 10.31 -9.59 4.43
N TYR A 102 9.03 -9.32 4.65
CA TYR A 102 8.61 -8.17 5.45
C TYR A 102 9.11 -8.28 6.89
N GLY A 103 8.95 -9.43 7.53
CA GLY A 103 9.41 -9.64 8.90
C GLY A 103 10.90 -9.38 9.08
N ARG A 104 11.75 -9.86 8.17
CA ARG A 104 13.20 -9.62 8.19
C ARG A 104 13.55 -8.14 7.99
N LEU A 105 12.98 -7.49 6.99
CA LEU A 105 13.21 -6.07 6.73
C LEU A 105 12.74 -5.18 7.88
N LEU A 106 11.54 -5.44 8.40
CA LEU A 106 10.95 -4.68 9.49
C LEU A 106 11.73 -4.84 10.79
N THR A 107 12.24 -6.03 11.08
CA THR A 107 13.07 -6.28 12.25
C THR A 107 14.44 -5.63 12.12
N ALA A 108 15.05 -5.69 10.94
CA ALA A 108 16.40 -5.18 10.72
C ALA A 108 16.47 -3.66 10.59
N ARG A 109 15.44 -3.00 10.05
CA ARG A 109 15.45 -1.58 9.68
C ARG A 109 14.47 -0.72 10.46
N ASN A 110 13.47 -1.32 11.08
CA ASN A 110 12.42 -0.64 11.85
C ASN A 110 11.81 0.59 11.11
N PRO A 111 11.33 0.44 9.85
CA PRO A 111 10.79 1.55 9.08
C PRO A 111 9.39 1.91 9.56
N THR A 112 8.96 3.16 9.30
CA THR A 112 7.56 3.56 9.47
C THR A 112 6.68 3.05 8.32
N LEU A 113 7.25 3.01 7.11
CA LEU A 113 6.57 2.54 5.90
C LEU A 113 7.43 1.53 5.16
N LEU A 114 6.80 0.47 4.65
CA LEU A 114 7.39 -0.41 3.65
C LEU A 114 6.40 -0.52 2.48
N LEU A 115 6.92 -0.32 1.28
CA LEU A 115 6.18 -0.47 0.04
C LEU A 115 6.74 -1.67 -0.71
N GLY A 116 5.94 -2.72 -0.81
CA GLY A 116 6.25 -3.93 -1.55
C GLY A 116 6.19 -3.69 -3.06
N ARG A 117 6.71 -4.63 -3.81
CA ARG A 117 6.53 -4.71 -5.25
C ARG A 117 5.33 -5.58 -5.57
N SER A 118 4.49 -5.13 -6.51
CA SER A 118 3.34 -5.89 -6.98
C SER A 118 3.46 -6.23 -8.45
N GLU A 119 3.10 -7.47 -8.78
CA GLU A 119 2.92 -7.95 -10.14
C GLU A 119 1.43 -7.93 -10.50
N GLN A 120 1.10 -7.38 -11.68
CA GLN A 120 -0.27 -7.43 -12.18
C GLN A 120 -0.58 -8.81 -12.77
N CYS A 121 -1.68 -9.41 -12.35
CA CYS A 121 -2.15 -10.67 -12.91
C CYS A 121 -3.57 -10.55 -13.46
N TYR A 122 -3.90 -11.36 -14.45
CA TYR A 122 -5.19 -11.36 -15.13
C TYR A 122 -5.84 -12.74 -15.00
N GLY A 123 -7.06 -12.80 -14.49
CA GLY A 123 -7.76 -14.06 -14.28
C GLY A 123 -7.23 -14.87 -13.10
N LYS A 124 -6.67 -16.07 -13.36
CA LYS A 124 -6.10 -16.92 -12.32
C LYS A 124 -4.79 -16.32 -11.77
N LEU A 125 -4.54 -16.52 -10.47
CA LEU A 125 -3.24 -16.19 -9.89
C LEU A 125 -2.10 -16.98 -10.58
N PRO A 126 -0.91 -16.37 -10.71
CA PRO A 126 0.26 -17.10 -11.18
C PRO A 126 0.57 -18.32 -10.30
N ASP A 127 1.22 -19.32 -10.88
CA ASP A 127 1.75 -20.41 -10.07
C ASP A 127 2.83 -19.88 -9.12
N PRO A 128 2.90 -20.41 -7.88
CA PRO A 128 3.93 -19.99 -6.93
C PRO A 128 5.33 -20.20 -7.50
N PRO A 129 6.30 -19.33 -7.15
CA PRO A 129 7.70 -19.58 -7.51
C PRO A 129 8.13 -20.98 -7.09
N ALA A 130 8.84 -21.69 -7.97
CA ALA A 130 9.31 -23.03 -7.68
C ALA A 130 10.24 -23.08 -6.45
N ASP A 131 11.05 -22.03 -6.29
CA ASP A 131 11.93 -21.82 -5.14
C ASP A 131 11.56 -20.53 -4.40
N PRO A 132 11.58 -20.54 -3.05
CA PRO A 132 11.43 -19.31 -2.29
C PRO A 132 12.61 -18.38 -2.60
N PRO A 133 12.40 -17.07 -2.58
CA PRO A 133 13.44 -16.09 -2.85
C PRO A 133 14.60 -16.25 -1.84
N SER A 134 15.84 -16.18 -2.35
CA SER A 134 17.03 -16.29 -1.51
C SER A 134 17.53 -14.94 -0.99
N GLU A 135 17.07 -13.84 -1.59
CA GLU A 135 17.45 -12.49 -1.25
C GLU A 135 16.33 -11.50 -1.55
N VAL A 136 16.38 -10.34 -0.90
CA VAL A 136 15.51 -9.21 -1.17
C VAL A 136 16.36 -8.00 -1.55
N GLN A 137 15.95 -7.31 -2.62
CA GLN A 137 16.53 -6.04 -3.04
C GLN A 137 15.61 -4.90 -2.61
N PHE A 138 16.16 -3.90 -1.95
CA PHE A 138 15.40 -2.77 -1.43
C PHE A 138 16.19 -1.47 -1.44
N VAL A 139 15.52 -0.36 -1.21
CA VAL A 139 16.13 0.94 -0.96
C VAL A 139 15.48 1.56 0.27
N GLU A 140 16.31 2.11 1.15
CA GLU A 140 15.86 2.82 2.33
C GLU A 140 15.94 4.34 2.11
N TYR A 141 14.88 5.06 2.45
CA TYR A 141 14.80 6.51 2.44
C TYR A 141 14.51 7.03 3.84
N PRO A 142 15.02 8.22 4.21
CA PRO A 142 14.73 8.83 5.51
C PRO A 142 13.24 9.12 5.71
N ASP A 143 12.50 9.28 4.63
CA ASP A 143 11.05 9.43 4.59
C ASP A 143 10.50 9.15 3.17
N PHE A 144 9.17 9.07 3.03
CA PHE A 144 8.53 8.77 1.76
C PHE A 144 8.82 9.81 0.66
N PHE A 145 8.90 11.11 1.00
CA PHE A 145 9.12 12.17 0.02
C PHE A 145 10.57 12.28 -0.45
N ALA A 146 11.50 11.61 0.23
CA ALA A 146 12.91 11.51 -0.22
C ALA A 146 13.11 10.56 -1.40
N LYS A 147 12.08 9.81 -1.78
CA LYS A 147 12.12 8.83 -2.87
C LYS A 147 12.63 9.43 -4.18
N ASP A 148 13.61 8.78 -4.78
CA ASP A 148 14.35 9.24 -5.96
C ASP A 148 14.00 8.49 -7.25
N ARG A 149 13.10 7.53 -7.18
CA ARG A 149 12.67 6.71 -8.33
C ARG A 149 11.16 6.61 -8.43
N PRO A 150 10.61 6.46 -9.65
CA PRO A 150 9.20 6.16 -9.80
C PRO A 150 8.90 4.81 -9.17
N TRP A 151 7.78 4.70 -8.50
CA TRP A 151 7.32 3.48 -7.88
C TRP A 151 5.80 3.36 -8.05
N VAL A 152 5.38 2.22 -8.56
CA VAL A 152 3.96 1.87 -8.58
C VAL A 152 3.67 1.11 -7.30
N TYR A 153 2.79 1.62 -6.50
CA TYR A 153 2.32 1.02 -5.25
C TYR A 153 0.79 1.02 -5.23
N ASN A 154 0.25 0.02 -4.59
CA ASN A 154 -1.17 -0.13 -4.31
C ASN A 154 -1.36 -0.41 -2.82
N THR A 155 -2.59 -0.46 -2.37
CA THR A 155 -2.91 -0.70 -0.97
C THR A 155 -2.38 -2.05 -0.50
N SER A 156 -2.49 -3.10 -1.33
CA SER A 156 -2.08 -4.46 -0.98
C SER A 156 -0.56 -4.62 -0.83
N SER A 157 0.23 -3.66 -1.32
CA SER A 157 1.69 -3.63 -1.16
C SER A 157 2.17 -2.75 0.00
N LEU A 158 1.26 -2.16 0.77
CA LEU A 158 1.58 -1.23 1.86
C LEU A 158 1.69 -1.95 3.20
N VAL A 159 2.82 -1.74 3.87
CA VAL A 159 3.02 -2.05 5.28
C VAL A 159 3.31 -0.77 6.05
N VAL A 160 2.66 -0.59 7.19
CA VAL A 160 2.81 0.61 8.02
C VAL A 160 2.96 0.25 9.49
N GLU A 161 3.81 0.95 10.20
CA GLU A 161 3.90 0.83 11.66
C GLU A 161 2.58 1.30 12.29
N ARG A 162 1.98 0.45 13.14
CA ARG A 162 0.62 0.66 13.67
C ARG A 162 0.50 1.94 14.49
N ALA A 163 1.48 2.27 15.32
CA ALA A 163 1.40 3.45 16.18
C ALA A 163 1.37 4.78 15.40
N PRO A 164 2.27 5.06 14.45
CA PRO A 164 2.15 6.23 13.57
C PRO A 164 0.86 6.24 12.75
N PHE A 165 0.39 5.08 12.27
CA PHE A 165 -0.86 4.97 11.52
C PHE A 165 -2.06 5.44 12.35
N LEU A 166 -2.18 4.97 13.58
CA LEU A 166 -3.26 5.38 14.50
C LEU A 166 -3.14 6.85 14.88
N ALA A 167 -1.94 7.35 15.16
CA ALA A 167 -1.70 8.75 15.49
C ALA A 167 -2.04 9.70 14.34
N ALA A 168 -1.87 9.27 13.09
CA ALA A 168 -2.26 10.03 11.90
C ALA A 168 -3.77 9.96 11.57
N GLY A 169 -4.55 9.24 12.37
CA GLY A 169 -6.00 9.05 12.16
C GLY A 169 -6.36 8.04 11.08
N GLY A 170 -5.40 7.19 10.65
CA GLY A 170 -5.63 6.12 9.70
C GLY A 170 -6.06 6.58 8.31
N TRP A 171 -6.81 5.72 7.61
CA TRP A 171 -7.39 6.00 6.30
C TRP A 171 -8.49 7.05 6.40
N SER A 172 -8.54 7.99 5.47
CA SER A 172 -9.66 8.93 5.38
C SER A 172 -10.91 8.22 4.83
N GLU A 173 -12.03 8.39 5.50
CA GLU A 173 -13.31 7.79 5.09
C GLU A 173 -14.06 8.64 4.05
N ASP A 174 -13.59 9.86 3.78
CA ASP A 174 -14.12 10.81 2.78
C ASP A 174 -13.43 10.71 1.41
N ILE A 175 -12.40 9.87 1.28
CA ILE A 175 -11.63 9.68 0.05
C ILE A 175 -11.73 8.22 -0.40
N PHE A 176 -12.42 7.96 -1.51
CA PHE A 176 -12.53 6.61 -2.11
C PHE A 176 -11.47 6.32 -3.16
N TYR A 177 -11.06 7.35 -3.88
CA TYR A 177 -10.01 7.29 -4.91
C TYR A 177 -8.86 8.19 -4.46
N GLN A 178 -7.63 7.76 -4.57
CA GLN A 178 -6.47 8.43 -3.99
C GLN A 178 -6.35 8.29 -2.45
N ASP A 179 -7.01 7.33 -1.85
CA ASP A 179 -6.97 7.03 -0.41
C ASP A 179 -5.56 6.70 0.09
N ILE A 180 -4.81 5.87 -0.64
CA ILE A 180 -3.40 5.58 -0.35
C ILE A 180 -2.54 6.86 -0.47
N GLN A 181 -2.86 7.75 -1.41
CA GLN A 181 -2.14 9.01 -1.59
C GLN A 181 -2.37 9.94 -0.39
N ASP A 182 -3.59 9.99 0.12
CA ASP A 182 -3.92 10.74 1.33
C ASP A 182 -3.16 10.19 2.55
N LEU A 183 -3.19 8.86 2.75
CA LEU A 183 -2.47 8.21 3.84
C LEU A 183 -0.97 8.48 3.78
N LEU A 184 -0.35 8.37 2.59
CA LEU A 184 1.07 8.66 2.41
C LEU A 184 1.41 10.14 2.63
N ASN A 185 0.47 11.07 2.42
CA ASN A 185 0.66 12.48 2.79
C ASN A 185 0.59 12.71 4.30
N LYS A 186 -0.21 11.93 5.03
CA LYS A 186 -0.27 11.98 6.50
C LYS A 186 0.98 11.38 7.13
N LEU A 187 1.47 10.27 6.60
CA LEU A 187 2.52 9.45 7.19
C LEU A 187 3.92 9.67 6.60
N GLY A 188 4.01 10.32 5.44
CA GLY A 188 5.23 10.31 4.62
C GLY A 188 6.47 10.93 5.25
N ILE A 189 6.32 11.64 6.37
CA ILE A 189 7.44 12.22 7.14
C ILE A 189 7.59 11.59 8.53
N ALA A 190 6.79 10.58 8.86
CA ALA A 190 6.79 9.98 10.19
C ALA A 190 8.04 9.15 10.49
N GLY A 191 8.81 8.80 9.46
CA GLY A 191 10.06 8.05 9.61
C GLY A 191 10.51 7.33 8.35
N PRO A 192 11.48 6.41 8.48
CA PRO A 192 12.10 5.73 7.34
C PRO A 192 11.08 4.97 6.48
N THR A 193 11.32 4.98 5.18
CA THR A 193 10.51 4.27 4.19
C THR A 193 11.38 3.31 3.40
N LEU A 194 10.97 2.04 3.36
CA LEU A 194 11.59 1.01 2.53
C LEU A 194 10.80 0.81 1.23
N LEU A 195 11.52 0.66 0.12
CA LEU A 195 10.96 0.16 -1.13
C LEU A 195 11.57 -1.20 -1.44
N VAL A 196 10.75 -2.23 -1.53
CA VAL A 196 11.18 -3.56 -2.01
C VAL A 196 11.18 -3.56 -3.53
N LEU A 197 12.36 -3.77 -4.14
CA LEU A 197 12.55 -3.74 -5.59
C LEU A 197 12.41 -5.14 -6.22
N ALA A 198 12.75 -6.17 -5.47
CA ALA A 198 12.61 -7.59 -5.81
C ALA A 198 12.66 -8.42 -4.53
N PRO A 199 11.96 -9.55 -4.49
CA PRO A 199 11.00 -10.07 -5.46
C PRO A 199 9.64 -9.33 -5.43
N ASP A 200 8.70 -9.76 -6.28
CA ASP A 200 7.30 -9.37 -6.14
C ASP A 200 6.72 -9.96 -4.85
N THR A 201 5.89 -9.17 -4.18
CA THR A 201 5.32 -9.50 -2.86
C THR A 201 3.79 -9.61 -2.90
N VAL A 202 3.18 -9.09 -3.95
CA VAL A 202 1.73 -9.07 -4.13
C VAL A 202 1.40 -9.41 -5.58
N TRP A 203 0.45 -10.28 -5.76
CA TRP A 203 -0.29 -10.45 -7.01
C TRP A 203 -1.49 -9.51 -7.02
N TYR A 204 -1.37 -8.43 -7.77
CA TYR A 204 -2.42 -7.44 -7.96
C TYR A 204 -3.35 -7.87 -9.09
N ARG A 205 -4.57 -8.28 -8.73
CA ARG A 205 -5.52 -8.86 -9.69
C ARG A 205 -6.23 -7.79 -10.50
N MET A 206 -6.13 -7.92 -11.83
CA MET A 206 -6.81 -7.05 -12.78
C MET A 206 -8.09 -7.71 -13.31
N HIS A 207 -9.23 -7.13 -12.97
CA HIS A 207 -10.54 -7.55 -13.45
C HIS A 207 -11.40 -6.35 -13.88
N THR A 208 -12.59 -6.59 -14.42
CA THR A 208 -13.42 -5.55 -15.04
C THR A 208 -13.96 -4.51 -14.04
N THR A 209 -14.07 -4.88 -12.78
CA THR A 209 -14.65 -4.04 -11.71
C THR A 209 -13.62 -3.28 -10.88
N ASN A 210 -12.30 -3.42 -11.17
CA ASN A 210 -11.26 -2.68 -10.44
C ASN A 210 -11.52 -1.16 -10.50
N ALA A 211 -11.39 -0.53 -9.34
CA ALA A 211 -11.57 0.92 -9.17
C ALA A 211 -10.63 1.74 -10.06
N VAL A 212 -9.40 1.29 -10.29
CA VAL A 212 -8.36 1.98 -11.08
C VAL A 212 -8.76 2.24 -12.55
N ARG A 213 -9.77 1.54 -13.07
CA ARG A 213 -10.30 1.78 -14.42
C ARG A 213 -11.17 3.03 -14.54
N ARG A 214 -11.49 3.71 -13.43
CA ARG A 214 -12.37 4.88 -13.37
C ARG A 214 -11.57 6.17 -13.30
N VAL A 215 -11.16 6.72 -14.46
CA VAL A 215 -10.25 7.88 -14.54
C VAL A 215 -10.82 9.12 -13.85
N GLN A 216 -12.09 9.48 -14.10
CA GLN A 216 -12.68 10.71 -13.59
C GLN A 216 -12.71 10.79 -12.05
N PRO A 217 -13.15 9.76 -11.29
CA PRO A 217 -13.09 9.80 -9.83
C PRO A 217 -11.68 9.95 -9.26
N PHE A 218 -10.66 9.40 -9.93
CA PHE A 218 -9.27 9.61 -9.53
C PHE A 218 -8.81 11.06 -9.70
N ILE A 219 -9.27 11.74 -10.75
CA ILE A 219 -8.99 13.17 -10.96
C ILE A 219 -9.69 14.02 -9.90
N GLU A 220 -10.94 13.73 -9.58
CA GLU A 220 -11.67 14.38 -8.49
C GLU A 220 -10.96 14.19 -7.15
N GLY A 221 -10.45 12.99 -6.89
CA GLY A 221 -9.62 12.68 -5.73
C GLY A 221 -8.35 13.53 -5.65
N ILE A 222 -7.68 13.81 -6.78
CA ILE A 222 -6.52 14.73 -6.81
C ILE A 222 -6.92 16.14 -6.34
N TYR A 223 -8.02 16.68 -6.83
CA TYR A 223 -8.49 18.00 -6.39
C TYR A 223 -8.82 18.02 -4.90
N LEU A 224 -9.37 16.93 -4.37
CA LEU A 224 -9.62 16.81 -2.93
C LEU A 224 -8.30 16.80 -2.13
N LEU A 225 -7.30 16.01 -2.55
CA LEU A 225 -5.97 15.99 -1.93
C LEU A 225 -5.32 17.38 -1.93
N LEU A 226 -5.39 18.12 -3.05
CA LEU A 226 -4.84 19.45 -3.17
C LEU A 226 -5.57 20.46 -2.26
N ARG A 227 -6.88 20.31 -2.07
CA ARG A 227 -7.67 21.10 -1.11
C ARG A 227 -7.22 20.80 0.31
N LYS A 228 -7.16 19.52 0.71
CA LYS A 228 -6.68 19.11 2.04
C LYS A 228 -5.26 19.64 2.33
N ALA A 229 -4.37 19.61 1.34
CA ALA A 229 -3.03 20.16 1.48
C ALA A 229 -3.05 21.69 1.71
N LYS A 230 -3.89 22.43 0.97
CA LYS A 230 -4.07 23.88 1.13
C LYS A 230 -4.65 24.23 2.50
N ASP A 231 -5.57 23.42 3.00
CA ASP A 231 -6.24 23.58 4.29
C ASP A 231 -5.37 23.15 5.49
N GLY A 232 -4.12 22.71 5.23
CA GLY A 232 -3.17 22.33 6.27
C GLY A 232 -3.44 20.97 6.92
N ALA A 233 -4.19 20.10 6.25
CA ALA A 233 -4.52 18.77 6.78
C ALA A 233 -3.32 17.81 6.91
N TYR A 234 -2.18 18.13 6.29
CA TYR A 234 -1.00 17.27 6.30
C TYR A 234 0.14 17.88 7.13
N PRO A 235 0.90 17.05 7.87
CA PRO A 235 1.97 17.56 8.76
C PRO A 235 3.17 18.12 8.00
N GLY A 236 3.98 18.98 8.65
CA GLY A 236 5.37 19.26 8.27
C GLY A 236 5.70 20.60 7.65
N GLY A 237 5.03 21.70 7.89
CA GLY A 237 5.50 23.07 7.56
C GLY A 237 5.88 23.31 6.07
N ARG A 238 6.57 24.45 5.80
CA ARG A 238 6.88 24.93 4.43
C ARG A 238 7.80 23.99 3.63
N GLU A 239 8.79 23.38 4.27
CA GLU A 239 9.70 22.48 3.58
C GLU A 239 8.96 21.25 3.03
N GLN A 240 8.10 20.69 3.84
CA GLN A 240 7.30 19.53 3.45
C GLN A 240 6.20 19.91 2.44
N GLU A 241 5.70 21.12 2.50
CA GLU A 241 4.77 21.65 1.50
C GLU A 241 5.40 21.67 0.10
N LEU A 242 6.66 22.12 -0.03
CA LEU A 242 7.37 22.08 -1.31
C LEU A 242 7.59 20.65 -1.80
N ARG A 243 8.06 19.74 -0.92
CA ARG A 243 8.28 18.33 -1.28
C ARG A 243 6.98 17.64 -1.71
N ARG A 244 5.88 17.91 -0.99
CA ARG A 244 4.53 17.46 -1.31
C ARG A 244 4.05 18.02 -2.64
N THR A 245 4.26 19.30 -2.89
CA THR A 245 3.92 19.96 -4.16
C THR A 245 4.62 19.31 -5.35
N ILE A 246 5.91 19.03 -5.23
CA ILE A 246 6.69 18.30 -6.23
C ILE A 246 6.12 16.91 -6.46
N TRP A 247 5.76 16.21 -5.40
CA TRP A 247 5.17 14.87 -5.48
C TRP A 247 3.80 14.90 -6.16
N PHE A 248 2.93 15.85 -5.79
CA PHE A 248 1.64 16.07 -6.48
C PHE A 248 1.84 16.35 -7.97
N GLY A 249 2.86 17.10 -8.36
CA GLY A 249 3.19 17.32 -9.75
C GLY A 249 3.42 16.03 -10.53
N GLY A 250 4.08 15.06 -9.91
CA GLY A 250 4.25 13.71 -10.47
C GLY A 250 2.94 12.94 -10.62
N LEU A 251 2.08 12.99 -9.61
CA LEU A 251 0.77 12.35 -9.60
C LEU A 251 -0.17 12.97 -10.67
N ILE A 252 -0.21 14.30 -10.73
CA ILE A 252 -0.99 15.05 -11.73
C ILE A 252 -0.53 14.69 -13.15
N PHE A 253 0.78 14.63 -13.39
CA PHE A 253 1.32 14.26 -14.70
C PHE A 253 0.91 12.85 -15.11
N TYR A 254 0.94 11.90 -14.16
CA TYR A 254 0.50 10.53 -14.41
C TYR A 254 -0.98 10.48 -14.83
N TRP A 255 -1.88 11.06 -14.03
CA TRP A 255 -3.32 11.03 -14.30
C TRP A 255 -3.74 11.89 -15.49
N MET A 256 -3.02 12.98 -15.76
CA MET A 256 -3.20 13.75 -17.01
C MET A 256 -2.94 12.87 -18.25
N LYS A 257 -1.83 12.14 -18.26
CA LYS A 257 -1.52 11.21 -19.35
C LYS A 257 -2.58 10.12 -19.48
N GLU A 258 -2.98 9.54 -18.36
CA GLU A 258 -3.99 8.49 -18.32
C GLU A 258 -5.33 8.99 -18.87
N ALA A 259 -5.76 10.18 -18.44
CA ALA A 259 -6.99 10.81 -18.94
C ALA A 259 -6.94 11.04 -20.47
N ILE A 260 -5.81 11.53 -20.97
CA ILE A 260 -5.65 11.77 -22.43
C ILE A 260 -5.65 10.45 -23.20
N SER A 261 -4.94 9.42 -22.70
CA SER A 261 -4.83 8.12 -23.39
C SER A 261 -6.16 7.36 -23.43
N THR A 262 -7.04 7.61 -22.47
CA THR A 262 -8.37 6.97 -22.37
C THR A 262 -9.52 7.82 -22.91
N GLY A 263 -9.23 8.97 -23.54
CA GLY A 263 -10.24 9.81 -24.20
C GLY A 263 -10.88 10.90 -23.33
N PHE A 264 -10.47 11.03 -22.05
CA PHE A 264 -10.94 12.08 -21.14
C PHE A 264 -10.13 13.39 -21.33
N TYR A 265 -10.08 13.91 -22.56
CA TYR A 265 -9.23 15.04 -22.94
C TYR A 265 -9.50 16.30 -22.12
N ARG A 266 -10.79 16.61 -21.81
CA ARG A 266 -11.17 17.79 -21.03
C ARG A 266 -10.57 17.76 -19.62
N ASP A 267 -10.63 16.61 -18.96
CA ASP A 267 -10.12 16.43 -17.60
C ASP A 267 -8.59 16.51 -17.60
N GLY A 268 -7.93 15.84 -18.55
CA GLY A 268 -6.47 15.91 -18.69
C GLY A 268 -5.96 17.33 -18.97
N LEU A 269 -6.60 18.08 -19.87
CA LEU A 269 -6.26 19.47 -20.16
C LEU A 269 -6.56 20.41 -18.99
N SER A 270 -7.64 20.17 -18.24
CA SER A 270 -7.97 20.93 -17.03
C SER A 270 -6.89 20.77 -15.95
N LEU A 271 -6.41 19.55 -15.71
CA LEU A 271 -5.30 19.30 -14.80
C LEU A 271 -4.02 20.03 -15.25
N LEU A 272 -3.70 19.98 -16.54
CA LEU A 272 -2.54 20.68 -17.09
C LEU A 272 -2.67 22.18 -16.89
N ALA A 273 -3.78 22.79 -17.31
CA ALA A 273 -4.00 24.23 -17.23
C ALA A 273 -3.97 24.75 -15.78
N ALA A 274 -4.55 23.99 -14.85
CA ALA A 274 -4.63 24.40 -13.45
C ALA A 274 -3.33 24.23 -12.67
N LYS A 275 -2.46 23.24 -13.03
CA LYS A 275 -1.35 22.78 -12.19
C LYS A 275 -0.03 22.54 -12.95
N TRP A 276 0.15 23.09 -14.15
CA TRP A 276 1.34 22.93 -15.00
C TRP A 276 2.66 23.21 -14.28
N TRP A 277 2.69 24.20 -13.40
CA TRP A 277 3.89 24.57 -12.63
C TRP A 277 4.34 23.48 -11.65
N MET A 278 3.38 22.73 -11.06
CA MET A 278 3.69 21.57 -10.21
C MET A 278 4.34 20.44 -11.02
N ILE A 279 3.85 20.24 -12.24
CA ILE A 279 4.43 19.27 -13.19
C ILE A 279 5.86 19.66 -13.53
N LEU A 280 6.12 20.96 -13.78
CA LEU A 280 7.48 21.45 -14.05
C LEU A 280 8.42 21.25 -12.86
N LEU A 281 7.97 21.51 -11.63
CA LEU A 281 8.78 21.26 -10.43
C LEU A 281 9.11 19.75 -10.30
N ALA A 282 8.16 18.87 -10.55
CA ALA A 282 8.40 17.43 -10.53
C ALA A 282 9.36 16.98 -11.64
N ALA A 283 9.28 17.58 -12.83
CA ALA A 283 10.18 17.31 -13.95
C ALA A 283 11.62 17.79 -13.63
N PHE A 284 11.76 18.98 -13.06
CA PHE A 284 13.04 19.52 -12.61
C PHE A 284 13.71 18.61 -11.56
N ARG A 285 12.97 18.19 -10.53
CA ARG A 285 13.48 17.23 -9.54
C ARG A 285 13.96 15.93 -10.21
N ARG A 286 13.20 15.38 -11.16
CA ARG A 286 13.61 14.16 -11.89
C ARG A 286 14.92 14.38 -12.67
N ALA A 287 15.08 15.54 -13.31
CA ALA A 287 16.32 15.89 -14.00
C ALA A 287 17.49 15.97 -13.01
N THR A 288 17.32 16.63 -11.87
CA THR A 288 18.32 16.70 -10.81
C THR A 288 18.74 15.31 -10.33
N ILE A 289 17.79 14.42 -10.03
CA ILE A 289 18.07 13.03 -9.61
C ILE A 289 18.87 12.27 -10.69
N ARG A 290 18.58 12.49 -11.99
CA ARG A 290 19.35 11.87 -13.07
C ARG A 290 20.81 12.35 -13.10
N LEU A 291 21.05 13.60 -12.74
CA LEU A 291 22.42 14.19 -12.71
C LEU A 291 23.19 13.81 -11.43
N THR A 292 22.51 13.78 -10.27
CA THR A 292 23.14 13.49 -8.97
C THR A 292 23.20 12.00 -8.64
N GLY A 293 22.54 11.18 -9.43
CA GLY A 293 22.42 9.74 -9.17
C GLY A 293 21.27 9.38 -8.24
N ARG A 294 20.97 8.08 -8.19
CA ARG A 294 19.97 7.49 -7.30
C ARG A 294 20.63 6.82 -6.10
N LYS A 295 19.89 6.69 -5.01
CA LYS A 295 20.34 5.88 -3.88
C LYS A 295 20.68 4.46 -4.35
N PRO A 296 21.76 3.86 -3.78
CA PRO A 296 22.14 2.48 -4.09
C PRO A 296 21.00 1.50 -3.70
N VAL A 297 20.96 0.39 -4.39
CA VAL A 297 20.12 -0.75 -4.04
C VAL A 297 20.88 -1.58 -3.01
N GLU A 298 20.23 -1.90 -1.92
CA GLU A 298 20.71 -2.82 -0.91
C GLU A 298 20.14 -4.23 -1.16
N THR A 299 20.92 -5.24 -0.82
CA THR A 299 20.49 -6.64 -0.89
C THR A 299 20.64 -7.28 0.49
N MET A 300 19.61 -8.00 0.91
CA MET A 300 19.61 -8.77 2.15
C MET A 300 19.32 -10.25 1.83
N ALA A 301 20.17 -11.15 2.33
CA ALA A 301 19.97 -12.60 2.21
C ALA A 301 18.78 -13.04 3.09
N LEU A 302 17.96 -13.95 2.54
CA LEU A 302 16.79 -14.52 3.23
C LEU A 302 17.05 -15.92 3.79
N LYS A 303 18.14 -16.59 3.39
CA LYS A 303 18.47 -17.98 3.76
C LYS A 303 19.33 -18.13 5.03
N GLU A 304 19.82 -17.08 5.65
CA GLU A 304 20.53 -17.19 6.91
C GLU A 304 19.54 -17.20 8.08
N THR A 305 19.35 -18.37 8.69
CA THR A 305 18.74 -18.46 10.04
C THR A 305 19.62 -17.64 10.98
N PRO A 306 19.07 -16.71 11.80
CA PRO A 306 19.85 -16.08 12.83
C PRO A 306 20.51 -17.18 13.65
N ALA A 307 21.83 -17.16 13.78
CA ALA A 307 22.54 -18.07 14.66
C ALA A 307 21.83 -18.06 16.02
N ALA A 308 21.40 -19.24 16.44
CA ALA A 308 20.82 -19.42 17.75
C ALA A 308 21.75 -18.74 18.76
N VAL A 309 21.25 -17.77 19.50
CA VAL A 309 21.94 -17.20 20.62
C VAL A 309 22.23 -18.38 21.55
N GLN A 310 23.46 -18.90 21.53
CA GLN A 310 23.94 -19.82 22.52
C GLN A 310 23.93 -19.04 23.82
N THR A 311 22.92 -19.32 24.65
CA THR A 311 22.92 -18.94 26.06
C THR A 311 24.05 -19.73 26.73
N ILE A 312 25.12 -19.05 27.09
CA ILE A 312 26.12 -19.54 28.06
C ILE A 312 25.60 -19.26 29.46
#